data_78d10a1a3b0c98ab941b1839b53d5567
#
_entry.id   78d10a1a3b0c98ab941b1839b53d5567
#
_cell.length_a   1.000
_cell.length_b   1.000
_cell.length_c   1.000
_cell.angle_alpha   90.00
_cell.angle_beta   90.00
_cell.angle_gamma   90.00
#
_symmetry.space_group_name_H-M   'P 1'
#
loop_
_entity.id
_entity.type
_entity.pdbx_description
1 polymer ?
#
loop_
_entity_poly.entity_id
_entity_poly.type
_entity_poly.pdbx_seq_one_letter_code
_entity_poly.pdbx_strand_id
1 'polypeptide(L)'
;GLNDNAAVKRRLASIEAQVLEQEFMNRKLEGAVTDAALQARYQEFLKENAPGEEVHARHILVKTEAAAKAIIKQLQGGADFEKLAKEKSTGPSGKNGGDLGYFTFERMVPPFSKAAFQLKPGSITQAPVKTRFGWHIIKSEDKRATKPPSFAATKTQMAEEVRKNFSDEIIEGLKKNAKIEIFGPQGRQKK
;
A
#
# COMPACT_ATOMS: atom_id res chain seq x y z
N GLY A 1 30.11 39.51 -30.72
CA GLY A 1 28.84 38.81 -31.00
C GLY A 1 28.28 38.13 -29.78
N LEU A 2 27.06 37.63 -29.83
CA LEU A 2 26.42 36.93 -28.69
C LEU A 2 27.22 35.69 -28.24
N ASN A 3 27.93 35.06 -29.16
CA ASN A 3 28.78 33.87 -28.84
C ASN A 3 29.99 34.21 -27.94
N ASP A 4 30.36 35.48 -27.86
CA ASP A 4 31.47 35.90 -26.99
C ASP A 4 31.01 36.38 -25.63
N ASN A 5 29.73 36.54 -25.46
CA ASN A 5 29.16 36.97 -24.19
C ASN A 5 29.34 35.88 -23.08
N ALA A 6 29.96 36.28 -21.97
CA ALA A 6 30.29 35.35 -20.87
C ALA A 6 29.06 34.67 -20.24
N ALA A 7 27.90 35.34 -20.23
CA ALA A 7 26.67 34.74 -19.70
C ALA A 7 26.12 33.67 -20.69
N VAL A 8 26.21 33.95 -22.01
CA VAL A 8 25.83 32.97 -23.04
C VAL A 8 26.75 31.76 -23.00
N LYS A 9 28.07 31.95 -22.92
CA LYS A 9 29.03 30.84 -22.80
C LYS A 9 28.74 29.95 -21.57
N ARG A 10 28.48 30.55 -20.40
CA ARG A 10 28.11 29.78 -19.20
C ARG A 10 26.81 28.97 -19.40
N ARG A 11 25.83 29.59 -20.04
CA ARG A 11 24.53 28.89 -20.30
C ARG A 11 24.70 27.74 -21.29
N LEU A 12 25.49 27.95 -22.36
CA LEU A 12 25.79 26.88 -23.31
C LEU A 12 26.54 25.74 -22.64
N ALA A 13 27.57 26.00 -21.85
CA ALA A 13 28.30 24.96 -21.11
C ALA A 13 27.39 24.19 -20.13
N SER A 14 26.46 24.87 -19.48
CA SER A 14 25.47 24.21 -18.62
C SER A 14 24.53 23.31 -19.40
N ILE A 15 24.04 23.75 -20.56
CA ILE A 15 23.18 22.93 -21.42
C ILE A 15 23.94 21.73 -21.99
N GLU A 16 25.18 21.94 -22.42
CA GLU A 16 26.06 20.87 -22.90
C GLU A 16 26.28 19.80 -21.83
N ALA A 17 26.61 20.23 -20.60
CA ALA A 17 26.76 19.30 -19.46
C ALA A 17 25.47 18.51 -19.19
N GLN A 18 24.30 19.15 -19.21
CA GLN A 18 23.02 18.46 -19.03
C GLN A 18 22.74 17.44 -20.14
N VAL A 19 23.01 17.80 -21.41
CA VAL A 19 22.82 16.87 -22.52
C VAL A 19 23.77 15.68 -22.41
N LEU A 20 25.04 15.92 -22.08
CA LEU A 20 26.03 14.84 -21.88
C LEU A 20 25.66 13.92 -20.71
N GLU A 21 25.21 14.49 -19.60
CA GLU A 21 24.74 13.72 -18.44
C GLU A 21 23.54 12.85 -18.81
N GLN A 22 22.55 13.44 -19.47
CA GLN A 22 21.34 12.70 -19.88
C GLN A 22 21.67 11.58 -20.86
N GLU A 23 22.52 11.85 -21.86
CA GLU A 23 22.91 10.86 -22.86
C GLU A 23 23.76 9.74 -22.22
N PHE A 24 24.68 10.08 -21.31
CA PHE A 24 25.44 9.11 -20.54
C PHE A 24 24.52 8.18 -19.73
N MET A 25 23.57 8.76 -18.99
CA MET A 25 22.61 7.99 -18.20
C MET A 25 21.72 7.13 -19.09
N ASN A 26 21.20 7.67 -20.20
CA ASN A 26 20.40 6.90 -21.13
C ASN A 26 21.15 5.66 -21.65
N ARG A 27 22.38 5.83 -22.10
CA ARG A 27 23.23 4.71 -22.58
C ARG A 27 23.53 3.68 -21.49
N LYS A 28 23.77 4.14 -20.26
CA LYS A 28 24.03 3.23 -19.13
C LYS A 28 22.77 2.49 -18.69
N LEU A 29 21.60 3.13 -18.77
CA LEU A 29 20.31 2.54 -18.45
C LEU A 29 19.76 1.67 -19.59
N GLU A 30 20.30 1.84 -20.81
CA GLU A 30 19.97 1.00 -21.94
C GLU A 30 20.39 -0.44 -21.64
N GLY A 31 19.46 -1.36 -21.64
CA GLY A 31 19.70 -2.76 -21.26
C GLY A 31 19.67 -3.09 -19.76
N ALA A 32 19.55 -2.10 -18.86
CA ALA A 32 19.36 -2.40 -17.42
C ALA A 32 17.99 -3.03 -17.13
N VAL A 33 16.96 -2.66 -17.88
CA VAL A 33 15.59 -3.16 -17.71
C VAL A 33 15.40 -4.41 -18.55
N THR A 34 16.01 -5.51 -18.13
CA THR A 34 15.80 -6.82 -18.74
C THR A 34 14.66 -7.58 -18.08
N ASP A 35 14.05 -8.55 -18.77
CA ASP A 35 13.03 -9.40 -18.15
C ASP A 35 13.56 -10.12 -16.90
N ALA A 36 14.85 -10.51 -16.88
CA ALA A 36 15.47 -11.10 -15.70
C ALA A 36 15.54 -10.13 -14.52
N ALA A 37 15.94 -8.87 -14.76
CA ALA A 37 15.97 -7.83 -13.72
C ALA A 37 14.56 -7.52 -13.19
N LEU A 38 13.57 -7.46 -14.08
CA LEU A 38 12.18 -7.25 -13.70
C LEU A 38 11.64 -8.41 -12.86
N GLN A 39 11.95 -9.65 -13.24
CA GLN A 39 11.55 -10.83 -12.46
C GLN A 39 12.25 -10.86 -11.09
N ALA A 40 13.53 -10.55 -11.02
CA ALA A 40 14.26 -10.47 -9.76
C ALA A 40 13.64 -9.42 -8.83
N ARG A 41 13.37 -8.21 -9.32
CA ARG A 41 12.72 -7.16 -8.53
C ARG A 41 11.31 -7.57 -8.08
N TYR A 42 10.56 -8.26 -8.94
CA TYR A 42 9.24 -8.79 -8.56
C TYR A 42 9.33 -9.83 -7.44
N GLN A 43 10.35 -10.69 -7.43
CA GLN A 43 10.55 -11.64 -6.32
C GLN A 43 10.87 -10.93 -4.99
N GLU A 44 11.62 -9.83 -5.04
CA GLU A 44 11.85 -8.97 -3.86
C GLU A 44 10.56 -8.29 -3.42
N PHE A 45 9.81 -7.72 -4.36
CA PHE A 45 8.49 -7.14 -4.10
C PHE A 45 7.55 -8.12 -3.40
N LEU A 46 7.53 -9.39 -3.81
CA LEU A 46 6.72 -10.43 -3.15
C LEU A 46 7.17 -10.70 -1.71
N LYS A 47 8.46 -10.59 -1.41
CA LYS A 47 8.98 -10.74 -0.03
C LYS A 47 8.64 -9.53 0.83
N GLU A 48 8.77 -8.32 0.26
CA GLU A 48 8.45 -7.06 0.93
C GLU A 48 6.93 -6.91 1.18
N ASN A 49 6.12 -7.48 0.28
CA ASN A 49 4.65 -7.47 0.32
C ASN A 49 4.11 -8.89 0.49
N ALA A 50 4.57 -9.56 1.56
CA ALA A 50 4.08 -10.90 1.89
C ALA A 50 2.55 -10.89 1.99
N PRO A 51 1.87 -11.96 1.53
CA PRO A 51 0.41 -12.04 1.62
C PRO A 51 -0.07 -11.80 3.05
N GLY A 52 -0.94 -10.83 3.20
CA GLY A 52 -1.68 -10.61 4.43
C GLY A 52 -2.86 -11.57 4.53
N GLU A 53 -3.74 -11.30 5.47
CA GLU A 53 -5.01 -12.02 5.63
C GLU A 53 -6.18 -11.12 5.21
N GLU A 54 -7.17 -11.67 4.53
CA GLU A 54 -8.49 -11.08 4.33
C GLU A 54 -9.52 -11.88 5.09
N VAL A 55 -10.45 -11.18 5.70
CA VAL A 55 -11.61 -11.77 6.38
C VAL A 55 -12.86 -11.43 5.60
N HIS A 56 -13.67 -12.45 5.26
CA HIS A 56 -15.06 -12.27 4.86
C HIS A 56 -15.91 -12.24 6.10
N ALA A 57 -16.60 -11.14 6.35
CA ALA A 57 -17.44 -11.05 7.52
C ALA A 57 -18.82 -10.44 7.22
N ARG A 58 -19.76 -10.75 8.12
CA ARG A 58 -21.04 -10.06 8.24
C ARG A 58 -21.05 -9.26 9.54
N HIS A 59 -21.83 -8.20 9.58
CA HIS A 59 -22.03 -7.46 10.81
C HIS A 59 -23.48 -6.96 11.00
N ILE A 60 -23.86 -6.79 12.25
CA ILE A 60 -25.06 -6.10 12.67
C ILE A 60 -24.63 -4.87 13.45
N LEU A 61 -25.07 -3.67 13.04
CA LEU A 61 -24.80 -2.42 13.72
C LEU A 61 -26.06 -1.94 14.44
N VAL A 62 -25.95 -1.62 15.72
CA VAL A 62 -27.04 -1.05 16.51
C VAL A 62 -26.56 0.12 17.37
N LYS A 63 -27.50 0.96 17.81
CA LYS A 63 -27.17 2.19 18.54
C LYS A 63 -26.76 1.96 20.00
N THR A 64 -27.25 0.89 20.64
CA THR A 64 -27.03 0.65 22.06
C THR A 64 -26.41 -0.70 22.35
N GLU A 65 -25.64 -0.76 23.41
CA GLU A 65 -24.98 -2.01 23.87
C GLU A 65 -26.06 -3.06 24.28
N ALA A 66 -27.11 -2.62 24.92
CA ALA A 66 -28.18 -3.51 25.35
C ALA A 66 -28.84 -4.22 24.15
N ALA A 67 -29.10 -3.50 23.04
CA ALA A 67 -29.61 -4.09 21.82
C ALA A 67 -28.64 -5.09 21.22
N ALA A 68 -27.33 -4.78 21.21
CA ALA A 68 -26.32 -5.69 20.72
C ALA A 68 -26.21 -6.97 21.56
N LYS A 69 -26.24 -6.87 22.88
CA LYS A 69 -26.26 -8.03 23.80
C LYS A 69 -27.50 -8.90 23.58
N ALA A 70 -28.67 -8.30 23.37
CA ALA A 70 -29.92 -9.03 23.08
C ALA A 70 -29.82 -9.82 21.76
N ILE A 71 -29.19 -9.24 20.73
CA ILE A 71 -28.95 -9.91 19.44
C ILE A 71 -27.96 -11.07 19.60
N ILE A 72 -26.87 -10.87 20.32
CA ILE A 72 -25.90 -11.96 20.60
C ILE A 72 -26.61 -13.14 21.27
N LYS A 73 -27.46 -12.88 22.26
CA LYS A 73 -28.24 -13.93 22.93
C LYS A 73 -29.17 -14.68 21.97
N GLN A 74 -29.81 -13.99 21.03
CA GLN A 74 -30.64 -14.63 20.00
C GLN A 74 -29.82 -15.50 19.07
N LEU A 75 -28.65 -15.01 18.64
CA LEU A 75 -27.73 -15.77 17.79
C LEU A 75 -27.17 -17.02 18.49
N GLN A 76 -26.87 -16.93 19.78
CA GLN A 76 -26.48 -18.07 20.62
C GLN A 76 -27.60 -19.10 20.78
N GLY A 77 -28.86 -18.64 20.71
CA GLY A 77 -30.06 -19.49 20.67
C GLY A 77 -30.39 -20.07 19.30
N GLY A 78 -29.51 -19.88 18.29
CA GLY A 78 -29.69 -20.45 16.95
C GLY A 78 -30.45 -19.57 15.96
N ALA A 79 -30.70 -18.29 16.27
CA ALA A 79 -31.31 -17.36 15.33
C ALA A 79 -30.39 -17.14 14.12
N ASP A 80 -31.02 -16.90 12.95
CA ASP A 80 -30.30 -16.62 11.71
C ASP A 80 -29.70 -15.22 11.70
N PHE A 81 -28.39 -15.14 11.39
CA PHE A 81 -27.64 -13.89 11.42
C PHE A 81 -28.11 -12.91 10.34
N GLU A 82 -28.32 -13.39 9.12
CA GLU A 82 -28.71 -12.55 7.98
C GLU A 82 -30.10 -11.96 8.20
N LYS A 83 -31.03 -12.76 8.74
CA LYS A 83 -32.38 -12.32 9.07
C LYS A 83 -32.34 -11.21 10.13
N LEU A 84 -31.58 -11.42 11.21
CA LEU A 84 -31.41 -10.41 12.26
C LEU A 84 -30.72 -9.15 11.74
N ALA A 85 -29.75 -9.29 10.83
CA ALA A 85 -29.11 -8.15 10.19
C ALA A 85 -30.09 -7.33 9.36
N LYS A 86 -30.95 -7.98 8.55
CA LYS A 86 -31.99 -7.30 7.75
C LYS A 86 -33.00 -6.59 8.61
N GLU A 87 -33.38 -7.17 9.75
CA GLU A 87 -34.44 -6.65 10.63
C GLU A 87 -33.94 -5.54 11.58
N LYS A 88 -32.71 -5.67 12.10
CA LYS A 88 -32.25 -4.88 13.24
C LYS A 88 -31.02 -4.02 12.99
N SER A 89 -30.28 -4.28 11.92
CA SER A 89 -29.08 -3.50 11.63
C SER A 89 -29.42 -2.09 11.13
N THR A 90 -28.80 -1.09 11.74
CA THR A 90 -28.86 0.31 11.28
C THR A 90 -27.74 0.64 10.26
N GLY A 91 -26.85 -0.31 9.99
CA GLY A 91 -25.78 -0.16 9.03
C GLY A 91 -26.21 -0.35 7.58
N PRO A 92 -25.48 0.21 6.61
CA PRO A 92 -25.84 0.15 5.19
C PRO A 92 -25.89 -1.28 4.63
N SER A 93 -25.07 -2.19 5.16
CA SER A 93 -25.04 -3.60 4.75
C SER A 93 -26.21 -4.42 5.32
N GLY A 94 -27.00 -3.87 6.26
CA GLY A 94 -28.11 -4.58 6.89
C GLY A 94 -29.07 -5.22 5.89
N LYS A 95 -29.44 -4.48 4.81
CA LYS A 95 -30.33 -4.97 3.74
C LYS A 95 -29.78 -6.23 3.04
N ASN A 96 -28.47 -6.38 2.99
CA ASN A 96 -27.77 -7.53 2.40
C ASN A 96 -27.36 -8.57 3.45
N GLY A 97 -28.11 -8.66 4.57
CA GLY A 97 -27.79 -9.60 5.65
C GLY A 97 -26.49 -9.30 6.38
N GLY A 98 -26.07 -8.04 6.37
CA GLY A 98 -24.85 -7.57 7.05
C GLY A 98 -23.54 -7.85 6.29
N ASP A 99 -23.61 -8.38 5.06
CA ASP A 99 -22.42 -8.78 4.29
C ASP A 99 -21.50 -7.59 3.98
N LEU A 100 -20.20 -7.77 4.24
CA LEU A 100 -19.13 -6.80 3.98
C LEU A 100 -18.17 -7.26 2.90
N GLY A 101 -18.30 -8.52 2.43
CA GLY A 101 -17.31 -9.16 1.57
C GLY A 101 -15.98 -9.38 2.28
N TYR A 102 -14.92 -9.65 1.49
CA TYR A 102 -13.55 -9.74 1.99
C TYR A 102 -12.94 -8.36 2.19
N PHE A 103 -12.22 -8.19 3.29
CA PHE A 103 -11.49 -6.96 3.60
C PHE A 103 -10.20 -7.26 4.36
N THR A 104 -9.19 -6.40 4.14
CA THR A 104 -7.94 -6.40 4.91
C THR A 104 -8.11 -5.67 6.23
N PHE A 105 -7.16 -5.86 7.14
CA PHE A 105 -7.21 -5.27 8.48
C PHE A 105 -7.33 -3.73 8.44
N GLU A 106 -6.67 -3.07 7.51
CA GLU A 106 -6.59 -1.60 7.39
C GLU A 106 -7.87 -0.96 6.84
N ARG A 107 -8.74 -1.76 6.21
CA ARG A 107 -9.94 -1.25 5.54
C ARG A 107 -11.04 -0.84 6.51
N MET A 108 -11.04 -1.38 7.72
CA MET A 108 -12.04 -1.10 8.74
C MET A 108 -11.44 -0.35 9.92
N VAL A 109 -12.30 0.21 10.78
CA VAL A 109 -11.84 0.87 12.01
C VAL A 109 -11.18 -0.15 12.96
N PRO A 110 -10.08 0.23 13.66
CA PRO A 110 -9.27 -0.73 14.41
C PRO A 110 -10.02 -1.65 15.39
N PRO A 111 -11.00 -1.17 16.19
CA PRO A 111 -11.74 -2.08 17.09
C PRO A 111 -12.52 -3.16 16.34
N PHE A 112 -13.09 -2.81 15.17
CA PHE A 112 -13.82 -3.76 14.32
C PHE A 112 -12.88 -4.78 13.71
N SER A 113 -11.79 -4.33 13.06
CA SER A 113 -10.79 -5.21 12.44
C SER A 113 -10.21 -6.18 13.46
N LYS A 114 -9.80 -5.67 14.63
CA LYS A 114 -9.25 -6.50 15.69
C LYS A 114 -10.19 -7.63 16.10
N ALA A 115 -11.48 -7.33 16.24
CA ALA A 115 -12.48 -8.35 16.60
C ALA A 115 -12.70 -9.32 15.43
N ALA A 116 -12.88 -8.84 14.19
CA ALA A 116 -13.13 -9.68 13.02
C ALA A 116 -11.98 -10.66 12.74
N PHE A 117 -10.73 -10.18 12.81
CA PHE A 117 -9.54 -10.99 12.55
C PHE A 117 -9.21 -11.99 13.67
N GLN A 118 -9.71 -11.80 14.87
CA GLN A 118 -9.59 -12.77 15.97
C GLN A 118 -10.61 -13.92 15.89
N LEU A 119 -11.73 -13.72 15.19
CA LEU A 119 -12.76 -14.75 15.04
C LEU A 119 -12.25 -15.90 14.15
N LYS A 120 -12.65 -17.10 14.49
CA LYS A 120 -12.52 -18.27 13.59
C LYS A 120 -13.65 -18.21 12.56
N PRO A 121 -13.46 -18.72 11.33
CA PRO A 121 -14.54 -18.88 10.36
C PRO A 121 -15.77 -19.55 10.99
N GLY A 122 -16.96 -19.04 10.69
CA GLY A 122 -18.22 -19.49 11.24
C GLY A 122 -18.57 -18.93 12.64
N SER A 123 -17.62 -18.25 13.33
CA SER A 123 -17.86 -17.75 14.69
C SER A 123 -18.37 -16.33 14.71
N ILE A 124 -19.08 -15.98 15.82
CA ILE A 124 -19.57 -14.64 16.12
C ILE A 124 -18.85 -14.03 17.31
N THR A 125 -18.82 -12.70 17.41
CA THR A 125 -18.35 -12.00 18.60
C THR A 125 -19.20 -12.36 19.81
N GLN A 126 -18.57 -12.72 20.93
CA GLN A 126 -19.25 -13.07 22.17
C GLN A 126 -19.67 -11.83 22.99
N ALA A 127 -19.09 -10.68 22.68
CA ALA A 127 -19.43 -9.39 23.27
C ALA A 127 -19.57 -8.34 22.16
N PRO A 128 -20.42 -7.30 22.38
CA PRO A 128 -20.55 -6.20 21.44
C PRO A 128 -19.24 -5.44 21.23
N VAL A 129 -18.92 -5.11 19.98
CA VAL A 129 -17.73 -4.32 19.61
C VAL A 129 -18.11 -2.86 19.44
N LYS A 130 -17.60 -1.97 20.29
CA LYS A 130 -17.89 -0.54 20.23
C LYS A 130 -17.00 0.15 19.19
N THR A 131 -17.60 0.97 18.34
CA THR A 131 -16.90 1.90 17.44
C THR A 131 -17.57 3.29 17.49
N ARG A 132 -17.04 4.25 16.78
CA ARG A 132 -17.69 5.58 16.61
C ARG A 132 -19.06 5.53 15.95
N PHE A 133 -19.40 4.44 15.26
CA PHE A 133 -20.66 4.27 14.56
C PHE A 133 -21.76 3.63 15.43
N GLY A 134 -21.41 3.01 16.54
CA GLY A 134 -22.31 2.27 17.41
C GLY A 134 -21.69 0.97 17.90
N TRP A 135 -22.56 -0.02 18.10
CA TRP A 135 -22.21 -1.34 18.61
C TRP A 135 -22.40 -2.40 17.53
N HIS A 136 -21.35 -3.18 17.30
CA HIS A 136 -21.30 -4.20 16.25
C HIS A 136 -21.34 -5.60 16.85
N ILE A 137 -22.08 -6.48 16.17
CA ILE A 137 -21.97 -7.93 16.28
C ILE A 137 -21.37 -8.39 14.97
N ILE A 138 -20.28 -9.15 15.01
CA ILE A 138 -19.52 -9.55 13.84
C ILE A 138 -19.54 -11.06 13.75
N LYS A 139 -19.79 -11.59 12.53
CA LYS A 139 -19.62 -13.00 12.18
C LYS A 139 -18.52 -13.12 11.15
N SER A 140 -17.52 -13.93 11.39
CA SER A 140 -16.55 -14.30 10.38
C SER A 140 -17.13 -15.43 9.55
N GLU A 141 -17.21 -15.24 8.22
CA GLU A 141 -17.66 -16.28 7.29
C GLU A 141 -16.47 -17.11 6.80
N ASP A 142 -15.40 -16.42 6.41
CA ASP A 142 -14.21 -17.07 5.85
C ASP A 142 -12.95 -16.21 6.07
N LYS A 143 -11.79 -16.83 5.90
CA LYS A 143 -10.49 -16.18 5.93
C LYS A 143 -9.62 -16.72 4.82
N ARG A 144 -8.89 -15.84 4.15
CA ARG A 144 -7.96 -16.23 3.10
C ARG A 144 -6.71 -15.36 3.09
N ALA A 145 -5.63 -15.87 2.52
CA ALA A 145 -4.47 -15.05 2.22
C ALA A 145 -4.79 -14.07 1.08
N THR A 146 -4.32 -12.82 1.19
CA THR A 146 -4.38 -11.88 0.09
C THR A 146 -3.52 -12.40 -1.07
N LYS A 147 -3.97 -12.15 -2.30
CA LYS A 147 -3.12 -12.43 -3.47
C LYS A 147 -2.32 -11.17 -3.78
N PRO A 148 -0.98 -11.25 -3.82
CA PRO A 148 -0.19 -10.11 -4.26
C PRO A 148 -0.53 -9.77 -5.72
N PRO A 149 -0.34 -8.51 -6.14
CA PRO A 149 -0.52 -8.13 -7.53
C PRO A 149 0.34 -9.00 -8.46
N SER A 150 -0.20 -9.39 -9.61
CA SER A 150 0.54 -10.22 -10.57
C SER A 150 1.73 -9.46 -11.16
N PHE A 151 2.75 -10.19 -11.64
CA PHE A 151 3.88 -9.60 -12.35
C PHE A 151 3.43 -8.68 -13.50
N ALA A 152 2.45 -9.12 -14.29
CA ALA A 152 1.91 -8.31 -15.39
C ALA A 152 1.32 -6.97 -14.91
N ALA A 153 0.63 -6.97 -13.77
CA ALA A 153 0.04 -5.75 -13.20
C ALA A 153 1.10 -4.79 -12.61
N THR A 154 2.25 -5.30 -12.21
CA THR A 154 3.33 -4.51 -11.59
C THR A 154 4.50 -4.24 -12.51
N LYS A 155 4.50 -4.76 -13.75
CA LYS A 155 5.65 -4.70 -14.67
C LYS A 155 6.17 -3.28 -14.89
N THR A 156 5.29 -2.31 -15.07
CA THR A 156 5.68 -0.90 -15.26
C THR A 156 6.35 -0.35 -14.00
N GLN A 157 5.78 -0.60 -12.84
CA GLN A 157 6.37 -0.19 -11.55
C GLN A 157 7.74 -0.83 -11.36
N MET A 158 7.87 -2.14 -11.61
CA MET A 158 9.17 -2.84 -11.51
C MET A 158 10.22 -2.23 -12.44
N ALA A 159 9.81 -1.83 -13.66
CA ALA A 159 10.72 -1.19 -14.60
C ALA A 159 11.23 0.18 -14.11
N GLU A 160 10.36 0.97 -13.51
CA GLU A 160 10.74 2.26 -12.92
C GLU A 160 11.68 2.07 -11.72
N GLU A 161 11.39 1.11 -10.84
CA GLU A 161 12.23 0.79 -9.69
C GLU A 161 13.61 0.25 -10.11
N VAL A 162 13.68 -0.64 -11.09
CA VAL A 162 14.94 -1.16 -11.63
C VAL A 162 15.77 -0.02 -12.23
N ARG A 163 15.16 0.87 -13.02
CA ARG A 163 15.88 2.04 -13.58
C ARG A 163 16.40 2.95 -12.49
N LYS A 164 15.57 3.24 -11.49
CA LYS A 164 15.97 4.09 -10.36
C LYS A 164 17.15 3.48 -9.60
N ASN A 165 17.06 2.22 -9.21
CA ASN A 165 18.11 1.54 -8.45
C ASN A 165 19.43 1.52 -9.21
N PHE A 166 19.38 1.20 -10.51
CA PHE A 166 20.57 1.19 -11.35
C PHE A 166 21.18 2.59 -11.56
N SER A 167 20.31 3.62 -11.67
CA SER A 167 20.76 5.01 -11.70
C SER A 167 21.47 5.41 -10.40
N ASP A 168 20.88 5.06 -9.26
CA ASP A 168 21.45 5.34 -7.95
C ASP A 168 22.82 4.64 -7.78
N GLU A 169 22.96 3.39 -8.23
CA GLU A 169 24.22 2.64 -8.22
C GLU A 169 25.31 3.31 -9.10
N ILE A 170 24.96 3.76 -10.30
CA ILE A 170 25.87 4.50 -11.18
C ILE A 170 26.36 5.76 -10.49
N ILE A 171 25.45 6.56 -9.95
CA ILE A 171 25.76 7.82 -9.28
C ILE A 171 26.66 7.59 -8.07
N GLU A 172 26.35 6.60 -7.24
CA GLU A 172 27.17 6.26 -6.08
C GLU A 172 28.57 5.73 -6.50
N GLY A 173 28.64 4.94 -7.57
CA GLY A 173 29.90 4.48 -8.14
C GLY A 173 30.77 5.65 -8.65
N LEU A 174 30.15 6.62 -9.33
CA LEU A 174 30.84 7.83 -9.79
C LEU A 174 31.32 8.70 -8.64
N LYS A 175 30.50 8.89 -7.60
CA LYS A 175 30.87 9.68 -6.41
C LYS A 175 32.07 9.09 -5.66
N LYS A 176 32.16 7.76 -5.54
CA LYS A 176 33.30 7.09 -4.87
C LYS A 176 34.63 7.36 -5.55
N ASN A 177 34.62 7.58 -6.87
CA ASN A 177 35.82 7.79 -7.68
C ASN A 177 36.07 9.26 -8.01
N ALA A 178 35.19 10.18 -7.61
CA ALA A 178 35.31 11.61 -7.90
C ALA A 178 35.80 12.38 -6.69
N LYS A 179 36.70 13.36 -6.92
CA LYS A 179 37.01 14.38 -5.94
C LYS A 179 35.93 15.46 -5.99
N ILE A 180 35.00 15.43 -5.03
CA ILE A 180 33.87 16.38 -4.98
C ILE A 180 34.20 17.51 -4.01
N GLU A 181 34.28 18.73 -4.52
CA GLU A 181 34.46 19.95 -3.71
C GLU A 181 33.16 20.75 -3.78
N ILE A 182 32.55 21.01 -2.62
CA ILE A 182 31.29 21.77 -2.53
C ILE A 182 31.61 23.20 -2.10
N PHE A 183 31.26 24.17 -2.96
CA PHE A 183 31.40 25.57 -2.68
C PHE A 183 30.06 26.19 -2.28
N GLY A 184 30.06 26.99 -1.24
CA GLY A 184 28.89 27.76 -0.85
C GLY A 184 28.61 28.93 -1.80
N PRO A 185 27.46 29.64 -1.64
CA PRO A 185 27.08 30.76 -2.51
C PRO A 185 28.13 31.89 -2.60
N GLN A 186 29.03 31.98 -1.68
CA GLN A 186 30.13 32.97 -1.62
C GLN A 186 31.48 32.38 -2.05
N GLY A 187 31.53 31.23 -2.71
CA GLY A 187 32.76 30.59 -3.17
C GLY A 187 33.65 30.00 -2.08
N ARG A 188 33.18 29.94 -0.83
CA ARG A 188 33.92 29.27 0.24
C ARG A 188 33.62 27.79 0.28
N GLN A 189 34.67 26.96 0.35
CA GLN A 189 34.54 25.52 0.53
C GLN A 189 33.72 25.23 1.81
N LYS A 190 32.64 24.46 1.69
CA LYS A 190 31.97 23.91 2.87
C LYS A 190 32.84 22.76 3.41
N LYS A 191 33.27 22.89 4.67
CA LYS A 191 33.91 21.80 5.41
C LYS A 191 32.94 20.64 5.65
#